data_063a6340a730650fe0ddc41aaae36a09
#
_entry.id   063a6340a730650fe0ddc41aaae36a09
#
_cell.length_a   1.000
_cell.length_b   1.000
_cell.length_c   1.000
_cell.angle_alpha   90.00
_cell.angle_beta   90.00
_cell.angle_gamma   90.00
#
_symmetry.space_group_name_H-M   'P 1'
#
loop_
_entity.id
_entity.type
_entity.pdbx_description
1 polymer ?
#
loop_
_entity_poly.entity_id
_entity_poly.type
_entity_poly.pdbx_seq_one_letter_code
_entity_poly.pdbx_strand_id
1 'polypeptide(L)'
;MDWDEYEEKGLVRKAFVDREHIKSLMKMSQAKLDFAAKQAIDESSSSIILVLYYDALREVCEALAILNGFKVYSHEAFVHFLKYKLSEDEASRIFNRYRRLRNGVNYYGKPVSAGEAAKARSEVPELITHLKEKYLKEFN
;
A
#
# COMPACT_ATOMS: atom_id res chain seq x y z
N MET A 1 1.43 18.15 -5.65
CA MET A 1 0.38 18.52 -4.68
C MET A 1 0.87 18.14 -3.29
N ASP A 2 0.85 19.06 -2.34
CA ASP A 2 1.25 18.76 -0.96
C ASP A 2 0.07 18.26 -0.12
N TRP A 3 0.35 17.92 1.14
CA TRP A 3 -0.68 17.37 2.04
C TRP A 3 -1.86 18.32 2.25
N ASP A 4 -1.57 19.61 2.45
CA ASP A 4 -2.63 20.60 2.67
C ASP A 4 -3.54 20.74 1.45
N GLU A 5 -3.00 20.67 0.25
CA GLU A 5 -3.80 20.70 -0.97
C GLU A 5 -4.71 19.47 -1.09
N TYR A 6 -4.25 18.29 -0.66
CA TYR A 6 -5.11 17.11 -0.61
C TYR A 6 -6.27 17.30 0.35
N GLU A 7 -6.01 17.90 1.52
CA GLU A 7 -7.07 18.20 2.48
C GLU A 7 -8.08 19.22 1.90
N GLU A 8 -7.60 20.29 1.28
CA GLU A 8 -8.46 21.32 0.67
C GLU A 8 -9.36 20.74 -0.42
N LYS A 9 -8.86 19.79 -1.20
CA LYS A 9 -9.62 19.15 -2.28
C LYS A 9 -10.52 18.00 -1.79
N GLY A 10 -10.54 17.71 -0.51
CA GLY A 10 -11.34 16.63 0.05
C GLY A 10 -10.84 15.23 -0.29
N LEU A 11 -9.60 15.09 -0.76
CA LEU A 11 -8.98 13.81 -1.06
C LEU A 11 -8.41 13.13 0.18
N VAL A 12 -8.25 13.89 1.25
CA VAL A 12 -7.88 13.43 2.59
C VAL A 12 -8.74 14.18 3.59
N ARG A 13 -9.26 13.49 4.60
CA ARG A 13 -10.09 14.10 5.64
C ARG A 13 -9.66 13.62 7.01
N LYS A 14 -9.82 14.49 8.02
CA LYS A 14 -9.66 14.08 9.42
C LYS A 14 -10.83 13.16 9.79
N ALA A 15 -10.53 12.09 10.51
CA ALA A 15 -11.50 11.09 10.92
C ALA A 15 -11.12 10.52 12.28
N PHE A 16 -12.09 9.92 12.99
CA PHE A 16 -11.79 9.24 14.22
C PHE A 16 -10.96 7.97 13.94
N VAL A 17 -10.21 7.53 14.97
CA VAL A 17 -9.37 6.33 14.87
C VAL A 17 -10.26 5.09 15.03
N ASP A 18 -10.60 4.46 13.91
CA ASP A 18 -11.43 3.25 13.89
C ASP A 18 -10.54 2.01 14.00
N ARG A 19 -10.37 1.51 15.23
CA ARG A 19 -9.47 0.40 15.53
C ARG A 19 -9.92 -0.92 14.90
N GLU A 20 -11.24 -1.15 14.79
CA GLU A 20 -11.77 -2.35 14.15
C GLU A 20 -11.49 -2.35 12.64
N HIS A 21 -11.57 -1.18 12.02
CA HIS A 21 -11.23 -1.04 10.60
C HIS A 21 -9.74 -1.31 10.37
N ILE A 22 -8.87 -0.81 11.26
CA ILE A 22 -7.43 -1.09 11.20
C ILE A 22 -7.18 -2.60 11.25
N LYS A 23 -7.81 -3.30 12.18
CA LYS A 23 -7.67 -4.75 12.32
C LYS A 23 -8.12 -5.48 11.05
N SER A 24 -9.24 -5.07 10.47
CA SER A 24 -9.76 -5.65 9.22
C SER A 24 -8.79 -5.47 8.06
N LEU A 25 -8.25 -4.26 7.92
CA LEU A 25 -7.27 -3.96 6.86
C LEU A 25 -6.01 -4.81 7.00
N MET A 26 -5.50 -4.96 8.22
CA MET A 26 -4.31 -5.78 8.47
C MET A 26 -4.56 -7.25 8.17
N LYS A 27 -5.74 -7.75 8.53
CA LYS A 27 -6.13 -9.13 8.25
C LYS A 27 -6.24 -9.38 6.74
N MET A 28 -6.87 -8.46 6.01
CA MET A 28 -6.99 -8.56 4.56
C MET A 28 -5.64 -8.47 3.86
N SER A 29 -4.77 -7.56 4.31
CA SER A 29 -3.42 -7.43 3.79
C SER A 29 -2.64 -8.74 3.96
N GLN A 30 -2.68 -9.35 5.14
CA GLN A 30 -1.99 -10.61 5.41
C GLN A 30 -2.53 -11.74 4.54
N ALA A 31 -3.85 -11.82 4.35
CA ALA A 31 -4.46 -12.83 3.50
C ALA A 31 -3.99 -12.70 2.05
N LYS A 32 -3.84 -11.48 1.55
CA LYS A 32 -3.33 -11.24 0.20
C LYS A 32 -1.86 -11.64 0.07
N LEU A 33 -1.04 -11.32 1.08
CA LEU A 33 0.36 -11.73 1.09
C LEU A 33 0.49 -13.25 1.09
N ASP A 34 -0.29 -13.94 1.92
CA ASP A 34 -0.27 -15.39 2.04
C ASP A 34 -0.69 -16.04 0.71
N PHE A 35 -1.73 -15.53 0.09
CA PHE A 35 -2.21 -16.04 -1.20
C PHE A 35 -1.17 -15.80 -2.30
N ALA A 36 -0.66 -14.58 -2.40
CA ALA A 36 0.30 -14.22 -3.44
C ALA A 36 1.59 -15.02 -3.35
N ALA A 37 2.06 -15.29 -2.13
CA ALA A 37 3.30 -16.05 -1.90
C ALA A 37 3.25 -17.48 -2.46
N LYS A 38 2.06 -18.06 -2.58
CA LYS A 38 1.85 -19.42 -3.07
C LYS A 38 1.74 -19.52 -4.59
N GLN A 39 1.62 -18.38 -5.27
CA GLN A 39 1.41 -18.38 -6.71
C GLN A 39 2.72 -18.46 -7.47
N ALA A 40 2.74 -19.27 -8.55
CA ALA A 40 3.87 -19.28 -9.45
C ALA A 40 3.90 -17.97 -10.26
N ILE A 41 5.08 -17.42 -10.42
CA ILE A 41 5.28 -16.21 -11.23
C ILE A 41 5.64 -16.63 -12.65
N ASP A 42 4.79 -16.24 -13.61
CA ASP A 42 5.03 -16.42 -15.03
C ASP A 42 4.46 -15.22 -15.80
N GLU A 43 4.53 -15.25 -17.11
CA GLU A 43 4.04 -14.14 -17.92
C GLU A 43 2.54 -13.88 -17.72
N SER A 44 1.74 -14.93 -17.52
CA SER A 44 0.29 -14.78 -17.35
C SER A 44 -0.12 -14.33 -15.95
N SER A 45 0.66 -14.59 -14.94
CA SER A 45 0.33 -14.32 -13.54
C SER A 45 0.98 -13.05 -12.97
N SER A 46 2.05 -12.56 -13.60
CA SER A 46 2.86 -11.46 -13.05
C SER A 46 2.07 -10.21 -12.72
N SER A 47 1.20 -9.76 -13.62
CA SER A 47 0.39 -8.56 -13.40
C SER A 47 -0.61 -8.74 -12.25
N ILE A 48 -1.22 -9.91 -12.16
CA ILE A 48 -2.18 -10.24 -11.09
C ILE A 48 -1.46 -10.24 -9.74
N ILE A 49 -0.31 -10.89 -9.69
CA ILE A 49 0.51 -11.00 -8.46
C ILE A 49 0.96 -9.62 -8.00
N LEU A 50 1.42 -8.78 -8.92
CA LEU A 50 1.84 -7.42 -8.56
C LEU A 50 0.69 -6.61 -7.97
N VAL A 51 -0.50 -6.71 -8.55
CA VAL A 51 -1.68 -6.00 -8.04
C VAL A 51 -2.02 -6.46 -6.62
N LEU A 52 -1.91 -7.77 -6.33
CA LEU A 52 -2.13 -8.30 -4.99
C LEU A 52 -1.13 -7.71 -3.98
N TYR A 53 0.15 -7.65 -4.32
CA TYR A 53 1.16 -7.06 -3.45
C TYR A 53 0.93 -5.57 -3.23
N TYR A 54 0.57 -4.84 -4.29
CA TYR A 54 0.23 -3.42 -4.14
C TYR A 54 -0.97 -3.23 -3.22
N ASP A 55 -2.03 -4.00 -3.40
CA ASP A 55 -3.23 -3.89 -2.58
C ASP A 55 -2.93 -4.21 -1.11
N ALA A 56 -2.09 -5.21 -0.83
CA ALA A 56 -1.67 -5.53 0.53
C ALA A 56 -0.91 -4.36 1.17
N LEU A 57 0.00 -3.73 0.42
CA LEU A 57 0.75 -2.56 0.89
C LEU A 57 -0.17 -1.35 1.12
N ARG A 58 -1.08 -1.09 0.17
CA ARG A 58 -2.05 0.00 0.29
C ARG A 58 -2.93 -0.16 1.53
N GLU A 59 -3.36 -1.37 1.83
CA GLU A 59 -4.20 -1.62 3.02
C GLU A 59 -3.45 -1.33 4.32
N VAL A 60 -2.16 -1.64 4.39
CA VAL A 60 -1.33 -1.28 5.54
C VAL A 60 -1.18 0.24 5.64
N CYS A 61 -0.96 0.92 4.51
CA CYS A 61 -0.87 2.38 4.49
C CYS A 61 -2.19 3.05 4.89
N GLU A 62 -3.32 2.48 4.49
CA GLU A 62 -4.63 2.95 4.90
C GLU A 62 -4.81 2.79 6.42
N ALA A 63 -4.40 1.65 6.98
CA ALA A 63 -4.43 1.43 8.42
C ALA A 63 -3.59 2.46 9.17
N LEU A 64 -2.39 2.78 8.64
CA LEU A 64 -1.53 3.82 9.21
C LEU A 64 -2.18 5.20 9.16
N ALA A 65 -2.84 5.53 8.06
CA ALA A 65 -3.55 6.81 7.94
C ALA A 65 -4.69 6.90 8.96
N ILE A 66 -5.48 5.85 9.12
CA ILE A 66 -6.57 5.80 10.11
C ILE A 66 -6.00 5.96 11.52
N LEU A 67 -4.92 5.26 11.84
CA LEU A 67 -4.28 5.36 13.16
C LEU A 67 -3.84 6.79 13.47
N ASN A 68 -3.47 7.55 12.45
CA ASN A 68 -3.08 8.96 12.57
C ASN A 68 -4.25 9.94 12.44
N GLY A 69 -5.48 9.43 12.37
CA GLY A 69 -6.68 10.26 12.34
C GLY A 69 -7.08 10.78 10.97
N PHE A 70 -6.70 10.08 9.89
CA PHE A 70 -7.03 10.50 8.53
C PHE A 70 -7.75 9.40 7.75
N LYS A 71 -8.69 9.83 6.91
CA LYS A 71 -9.29 9.01 5.86
C LYS A 71 -8.77 9.53 4.51
N VAL A 72 -8.23 8.63 3.71
CA VAL A 72 -7.58 8.97 2.43
C VAL A 72 -8.41 8.42 1.27
N TYR A 73 -8.75 9.29 0.34
CA TYR A 73 -9.58 8.95 -0.82
C TYR A 73 -8.78 8.89 -2.13
N SER A 74 -7.50 9.21 -2.10
CA SER A 74 -6.61 9.18 -3.25
C SER A 74 -5.41 8.29 -2.96
N HIS A 75 -5.13 7.31 -3.83
CA HIS A 75 -3.96 6.46 -3.67
C HIS A 75 -2.65 7.26 -3.72
N GLU A 76 -2.61 8.31 -4.55
CA GLU A 76 -1.45 9.18 -4.62
C GLU A 76 -1.18 9.90 -3.28
N ALA A 77 -2.23 10.22 -2.53
CA ALA A 77 -2.08 10.87 -1.23
C ALA A 77 -1.32 10.02 -0.22
N PHE A 78 -1.33 8.69 -0.35
CA PHE A 78 -0.52 7.82 0.52
C PHE A 78 0.98 8.07 0.35
N VAL A 79 1.42 8.43 -0.87
CA VAL A 79 2.82 8.78 -1.14
C VAL A 79 3.24 9.95 -0.25
N HIS A 80 2.40 10.97 -0.19
CA HIS A 80 2.65 12.18 0.62
C HIS A 80 2.47 11.91 2.11
N PHE A 81 1.51 11.06 2.49
CA PHE A 81 1.32 10.66 3.87
C PHE A 81 2.58 9.98 4.41
N LEU A 82 3.11 9.00 3.69
CA LEU A 82 4.33 8.29 4.10
C LEU A 82 5.50 9.25 4.22
N LYS A 83 5.66 10.15 3.27
CA LYS A 83 6.79 11.07 3.23
C LYS A 83 6.69 12.17 4.30
N TYR A 84 5.56 12.86 4.38
CA TYR A 84 5.45 14.06 5.19
C TYR A 84 4.88 13.84 6.57
N LYS A 85 4.02 12.84 6.77
CA LYS A 85 3.44 12.55 8.08
C LYS A 85 4.25 11.54 8.87
N LEU A 86 4.87 10.57 8.20
CA LEU A 86 5.64 9.52 8.87
C LEU A 86 7.15 9.64 8.67
N SER A 87 7.60 10.55 7.79
CA SER A 87 9.04 10.69 7.44
C SER A 87 9.64 9.38 6.92
N GLU A 88 8.86 8.62 6.17
CA GLU A 88 9.25 7.34 5.57
C GLU A 88 9.54 7.56 4.09
N ASP A 89 10.66 8.22 3.78
CA ASP A 89 11.00 8.58 2.39
C ASP A 89 11.15 7.36 1.49
N GLU A 90 11.80 6.31 1.97
CA GLU A 90 11.99 5.10 1.18
C GLU A 90 10.67 4.37 0.95
N ALA A 91 9.85 4.23 2.00
CA ALA A 91 8.52 3.64 1.88
C ALA A 91 7.67 4.40 0.88
N SER A 92 7.74 5.73 0.89
CA SER A 92 7.02 6.59 -0.04
C SER A 92 7.43 6.31 -1.50
N ARG A 93 8.74 6.18 -1.77
CA ARG A 93 9.24 5.87 -3.11
C ARG A 93 8.81 4.48 -3.58
N ILE A 94 8.91 3.48 -2.70
CA ILE A 94 8.52 2.10 -3.01
C ILE A 94 7.01 2.04 -3.30
N PHE A 95 6.19 2.64 -2.44
CA PHE A 95 4.75 2.71 -2.64
C PHE A 95 4.41 3.34 -4.00
N ASN A 96 5.03 4.48 -4.32
CA ASN A 96 4.74 5.20 -5.56
C ASN A 96 5.13 4.38 -6.79
N ARG A 97 6.24 3.63 -6.74
CA ARG A 97 6.65 2.77 -7.85
C ARG A 97 5.59 1.70 -8.13
N TYR A 98 5.09 1.01 -7.09
CA TYR A 98 4.07 -0.01 -7.26
C TYR A 98 2.72 0.57 -7.63
N ARG A 99 2.38 1.75 -7.12
CA ARG A 99 1.18 2.46 -7.53
C ARG A 99 1.17 2.71 -9.04
N ARG A 100 2.28 3.17 -9.57
CA ARG A 100 2.41 3.43 -11.02
C ARG A 100 2.33 2.16 -11.85
N LEU A 101 2.98 1.10 -11.41
CA LEU A 101 2.91 -0.19 -12.11
C LEU A 101 1.47 -0.74 -12.11
N ARG A 102 0.81 -0.67 -10.97
CA ARG A 102 -0.59 -1.09 -10.85
C ARG A 102 -1.51 -0.24 -11.72
N ASN A 103 -1.30 1.07 -11.78
CA ASN A 103 -2.07 1.94 -12.66
C ASN A 103 -1.85 1.58 -14.14
N GLY A 104 -0.63 1.24 -14.51
CA GLY A 104 -0.32 0.76 -15.84
C GLY A 104 -1.14 -0.48 -16.21
N VAL A 105 -1.20 -1.47 -15.30
CA VAL A 105 -1.98 -2.69 -15.49
C VAL A 105 -3.48 -2.38 -15.59
N ASN A 106 -4.01 -1.66 -14.60
CA ASN A 106 -5.47 -1.49 -14.45
C ASN A 106 -6.09 -0.50 -15.44
N TYR A 107 -5.37 0.56 -15.78
CA TYR A 107 -5.95 1.64 -16.60
C TYR A 107 -5.42 1.68 -18.03
N TYR A 108 -4.25 1.10 -18.28
CA TYR A 108 -3.62 1.20 -19.61
C TYR A 108 -3.29 -0.16 -20.22
N GLY A 109 -3.67 -1.24 -19.56
CA GLY A 109 -3.43 -2.59 -20.07
C GLY A 109 -1.95 -2.94 -20.24
N LYS A 110 -1.05 -2.27 -19.52
CA LYS A 110 0.39 -2.52 -19.59
C LYS A 110 0.78 -3.65 -18.63
N PRO A 111 1.18 -4.83 -19.15
CA PRO A 111 1.57 -5.93 -18.27
C PRO A 111 2.87 -5.63 -17.56
N VAL A 112 3.05 -6.23 -16.38
CA VAL A 112 4.33 -6.20 -15.68
C VAL A 112 5.11 -7.47 -16.01
N SER A 113 6.44 -7.38 -15.92
CA SER A 113 7.31 -8.53 -16.18
C SER A 113 7.36 -9.49 -14.99
N ALA A 114 7.80 -10.71 -15.23
CA ALA A 114 8.05 -11.69 -14.17
C ALA A 114 9.09 -11.16 -13.16
N GLY A 115 10.10 -10.42 -13.65
CA GLY A 115 11.10 -9.79 -12.78
C GLY A 115 10.51 -8.76 -11.86
N GLU A 116 9.59 -7.93 -12.35
CA GLU A 116 8.90 -6.93 -11.54
C GLU A 116 7.99 -7.59 -10.48
N ALA A 117 7.30 -8.66 -10.84
CA ALA A 117 6.49 -9.40 -9.87
C ALA A 117 7.35 -10.10 -8.81
N ALA A 118 8.49 -10.66 -9.21
CA ALA A 118 9.43 -11.29 -8.27
C ALA A 118 10.02 -10.26 -7.30
N LYS A 119 10.32 -9.05 -7.78
CA LYS A 119 10.80 -7.97 -6.93
C LYS A 119 9.73 -7.56 -5.92
N ALA A 120 8.47 -7.45 -6.34
CA ALA A 120 7.36 -7.15 -5.44
C ALA A 120 7.23 -8.22 -4.35
N ARG A 121 7.37 -9.49 -4.71
CA ARG A 121 7.31 -10.62 -3.77
C ARG A 121 8.33 -10.50 -2.63
N SER A 122 9.53 -9.99 -2.90
CA SER A 122 10.54 -9.82 -1.85
C SER A 122 10.43 -8.46 -1.16
N GLU A 123 10.22 -7.39 -1.90
CA GLU A 123 10.29 -6.03 -1.39
C GLU A 123 9.04 -5.61 -0.59
N VAL A 124 7.86 -5.97 -1.07
CA VAL A 124 6.60 -5.52 -0.43
C VAL A 124 6.40 -6.16 0.95
N PRO A 125 6.53 -7.48 1.14
CA PRO A 125 6.41 -8.06 2.48
C PRO A 125 7.42 -7.49 3.47
N GLU A 126 8.65 -7.22 3.02
CA GLU A 126 9.70 -6.63 3.87
C GLU A 126 9.30 -5.22 4.32
N LEU A 127 8.80 -4.40 3.40
CA LEU A 127 8.32 -3.06 3.74
C LEU A 127 7.12 -3.11 4.69
N ILE A 128 6.16 -4.00 4.44
CA ILE A 128 5.00 -4.18 5.31
C ILE A 128 5.45 -4.57 6.71
N THR A 129 6.40 -5.50 6.84
CA THR A 129 6.94 -5.91 8.14
C THR A 129 7.54 -4.72 8.87
N HIS A 130 8.34 -3.89 8.17
CA HIS A 130 8.92 -2.68 8.75
C HIS A 130 7.84 -1.73 9.28
N LEU A 131 6.83 -1.46 8.50
CA LEU A 131 5.76 -0.54 8.88
C LEU A 131 4.93 -1.09 10.05
N LYS A 132 4.63 -2.38 10.05
CA LYS A 132 3.88 -3.02 11.13
C LYS A 132 4.68 -3.01 12.44
N GLU A 133 5.95 -3.32 12.40
CA GLU A 133 6.79 -3.34 13.60
C GLU A 133 7.00 -1.94 14.18
N LYS A 134 7.11 -0.94 13.33
CA LYS A 134 7.35 0.43 13.78
C LYS A 134 6.09 1.12 14.30
N TYR A 135 4.93 0.90 13.66
CA TYR A 135 3.74 1.71 13.91
C TYR A 135 2.50 0.93 14.36
N LEU A 136 2.43 -0.37 14.10
CA LEU A 136 1.19 -1.15 14.27
C LEU A 136 1.34 -2.34 15.22
N LYS A 137 2.33 -2.30 16.12
CA LYS A 137 2.58 -3.42 17.05
C LYS A 137 1.36 -3.80 17.87
N GLU A 138 0.57 -2.83 18.30
CA GLU A 138 -0.62 -3.07 19.12
C GLU A 138 -1.73 -3.81 18.38
N PHE A 139 -1.60 -3.97 17.07
CA PHE A 139 -2.58 -4.68 16.24
C PHE A 139 -2.06 -6.03 15.72
N ASN A 140 -0.87 -6.43 16.12
CA ASN A 140 -0.30 -7.72 15.71
C ASN A 140 -0.89 -8.88 16.51
#